data_ccd1c326ec0a66817aa081fa715e7fc4
#
_entry.id   ccd1c326ec0a66817aa081fa715e7fc4
#
_cell.length_a   1.000
_cell.length_b   1.000
_cell.length_c   1.000
_cell.angle_alpha   90.00
_cell.angle_beta   90.00
_cell.angle_gamma   90.00
#
_symmetry.space_group_name_H-M   'P 1'
#
loop_
_entity.id
_entity.type
_entity.pdbx_description
1 polymer ?
#
loop_
_entity_poly.entity_id
_entity_poly.type
_entity_poly.pdbx_seq_one_letter_code
_entity_poly.pdbx_strand_id
1 'polypeptide(L)'
;MLLIASQGRAHAERRLALVIGANPGWSYDRPLRYAETDAERVRDVLVSLAGFAGDDVALLRDPDTAEVRSALAKLDRAARATTGEDSLVFVYYSGHADDKYLHLRGEPPLSHTDLQDALRGSAATIKLAVIDACKSGAVARKGGAPAREFDVDVVMPKLSGMVVLTSSGADELSQESRALAGSVFTHHLVSGLRGAADADADQRVTVAEAYHYAYERTQADTATTGALQRPAFRDELSGQGELVLTQLTAGPQAQLVLPRGPGLKYVVLDEHDWRLIAEARSAPDRDVVLVVAPGRYHVKRVLEDRLEVVGVVLHPGARNELERAPFKPAPLSSGILKGTPSALSPREYHEWERTRAFGLLAEGQATAALNVFDRLVREQRGDSVAWRGRGRALIRMADSYAQVQDRRHEEISLREALKSDPLLSDDPEFKQRLGAFNQQNEVDRVAAADAYTVALERRKRPRTGRRFGFGLELISARSLVGVSATAVIRSYVFPSLVFDIVGLGFDANVAVAPMPGPWSPYAALGGHASMRRLGFNLGDVMSESTIDGADPDFANDLFSLHARIEVGGQFVAPSGLIAELGVAFIAFPRHDGHVEATAFPVIHFGWLF
;
A
#
# COMPACT_ATOMS: atom_id res chain seq x y z
N MET A 1 23.60 -51.16 27.00
CA MET A 1 23.96 -50.06 26.10
C MET A 1 22.92 -48.97 26.30
N LEU A 2 23.20 -48.04 27.24
CA LEU A 2 22.30 -46.93 27.56
C LEU A 2 22.44 -45.86 26.46
N LEU A 3 21.38 -45.62 25.71
CA LEU A 3 21.25 -44.46 24.85
C LEU A 3 20.96 -43.23 25.74
N ILE A 4 21.98 -42.42 25.98
CA ILE A 4 21.82 -41.08 26.53
C ILE A 4 21.25 -40.24 25.41
N ALA A 5 19.93 -39.99 25.42
CA ALA A 5 19.32 -38.98 24.61
C ALA A 5 19.87 -37.61 25.09
N SER A 6 20.75 -37.03 24.32
CA SER A 6 21.17 -35.64 24.46
C SER A 6 19.92 -34.76 24.23
N GLN A 7 19.29 -34.32 25.32
CA GLN A 7 18.33 -33.24 25.25
C GLN A 7 19.13 -31.99 24.86
N GLY A 8 19.14 -31.68 23.58
CA GLY A 8 19.56 -30.36 23.10
C GLY A 8 18.74 -29.31 23.86
N ARG A 9 19.42 -28.48 24.66
CA ARG A 9 18.81 -27.27 25.20
C ARG A 9 18.27 -26.49 24.01
N ALA A 10 16.97 -26.43 23.85
CA ALA A 10 16.35 -25.44 23.01
C ALA A 10 16.78 -24.07 23.58
N HIS A 11 17.70 -23.39 22.88
CA HIS A 11 17.98 -22.00 23.18
C HIS A 11 16.68 -21.24 22.97
N ALA A 12 16.15 -20.65 24.05
CA ALA A 12 14.94 -19.84 23.96
C ALA A 12 15.28 -18.58 23.15
N GLU A 13 14.64 -18.44 22.00
CA GLU A 13 14.70 -17.22 21.18
C GLU A 13 14.13 -16.04 21.99
N ARG A 14 14.88 -14.97 22.17
CA ARG A 14 14.36 -13.75 22.81
C ARG A 14 13.51 -12.97 21.85
N ARG A 15 12.25 -12.72 22.21
CA ARG A 15 11.26 -12.03 21.39
C ARG A 15 10.97 -10.64 21.95
N LEU A 16 11.26 -9.62 21.16
CA LEU A 16 11.11 -8.20 21.50
C LEU A 16 10.11 -7.55 20.55
N ALA A 17 9.18 -6.73 21.03
CA ALA A 17 8.19 -6.10 20.18
C ALA A 17 7.99 -4.60 20.46
N LEU A 18 7.72 -3.87 19.37
CA LEU A 18 7.16 -2.51 19.38
C LEU A 18 5.83 -2.55 18.63
N VAL A 19 4.76 -2.22 19.32
CA VAL A 19 3.40 -2.24 18.80
C VAL A 19 2.85 -0.81 18.87
N ILE A 20 2.47 -0.25 17.73
CA ILE A 20 2.08 1.15 17.59
C ILE A 20 0.68 1.24 17.02
N GLY A 21 -0.20 2.01 17.67
CA GLY A 21 -1.49 2.40 17.16
C GLY A 21 -1.62 3.92 17.18
N ALA A 22 -1.93 4.54 16.04
CA ALA A 22 -2.06 5.99 15.88
C ALA A 22 -3.36 6.34 15.15
N ASN A 23 -4.39 6.71 15.91
CA ASN A 23 -5.69 7.11 15.35
C ASN A 23 -5.68 8.48 14.66
N PRO A 24 -5.03 9.53 15.19
CA PRO A 24 -5.19 10.89 14.65
C PRO A 24 -4.56 11.10 13.27
N GLY A 25 -3.33 10.63 13.05
CA GLY A 25 -2.54 11.00 11.86
C GLY A 25 -2.09 12.46 11.90
N TRP A 26 -1.84 13.03 10.72
CA TRP A 26 -1.51 14.46 10.56
C TRP A 26 -2.77 15.32 10.51
N SER A 27 -2.62 16.65 10.57
CA SER A 27 -3.74 17.60 10.69
C SER A 27 -4.77 17.54 9.55
N TYR A 28 -4.40 17.00 8.39
CA TYR A 28 -5.29 16.81 7.24
C TYR A 28 -5.82 15.39 7.10
N ASP A 29 -5.40 14.47 7.96
CA ASP A 29 -5.93 13.12 7.98
C ASP A 29 -7.27 13.08 8.72
N ARG A 30 -8.17 12.24 8.23
CA ARG A 30 -9.39 11.95 8.97
C ARG A 30 -9.05 10.93 10.05
N PRO A 31 -9.26 11.23 11.35
CA PRO A 31 -8.89 10.30 12.42
C PRO A 31 -9.47 8.90 12.22
N LEU A 32 -8.63 7.89 12.36
CA LEU A 32 -9.02 6.49 12.44
C LEU A 32 -9.74 6.24 13.77
N ARG A 33 -10.38 5.09 13.88
CA ARG A 33 -11.15 4.74 15.08
C ARG A 33 -10.54 3.57 15.85
N TYR A 34 -9.80 2.73 15.15
CA TYR A 34 -9.47 1.41 15.67
C TYR A 34 -7.98 1.09 15.66
N ALA A 35 -7.11 1.97 15.14
CA ALA A 35 -5.68 1.69 15.07
C ALA A 35 -5.06 1.38 16.44
N GLU A 36 -5.45 2.10 17.48
CA GLU A 36 -4.98 1.82 18.85
C GLU A 36 -5.55 0.50 19.40
N THR A 37 -6.84 0.21 19.13
CA THR A 37 -7.45 -1.06 19.52
C THR A 37 -6.81 -2.25 18.80
N ASP A 38 -6.46 -2.09 17.53
CA ASP A 38 -5.78 -3.12 16.75
C ASP A 38 -4.38 -3.38 17.31
N ALA A 39 -3.65 -2.34 17.69
CA ALA A 39 -2.38 -2.47 18.38
C ALA A 39 -2.51 -3.25 19.71
N GLU A 40 -3.54 -2.98 20.50
CA GLU A 40 -3.83 -3.74 21.73
C GLU A 40 -4.09 -5.22 21.44
N ARG A 41 -4.90 -5.53 20.43
CA ARG A 41 -5.20 -6.92 20.02
C ARG A 41 -3.94 -7.67 19.58
N VAL A 42 -3.08 -7.01 18.81
CA VAL A 42 -1.81 -7.59 18.38
C VAL A 42 -0.91 -7.83 19.59
N ARG A 43 -0.74 -6.85 20.49
CA ARG A 43 0.02 -7.02 21.74
C ARG A 43 -0.49 -8.22 22.54
N ASP A 44 -1.80 -8.34 22.71
CA ASP A 44 -2.39 -9.42 23.48
C ASP A 44 -2.07 -10.80 22.88
N VAL A 45 -2.07 -10.93 21.58
CA VAL A 45 -1.67 -12.19 20.91
C VAL A 45 -0.18 -12.45 21.07
N LEU A 46 0.67 -11.44 20.92
CA LEU A 46 2.11 -11.58 21.09
C LEU A 46 2.47 -12.09 22.48
N VAL A 47 1.86 -11.51 23.51
CA VAL A 47 2.11 -11.91 24.91
C VAL A 47 1.48 -13.26 25.25
N SER A 48 0.26 -13.51 24.77
CA SER A 48 -0.47 -14.72 25.18
C SER A 48 -0.12 -15.99 24.41
N LEU A 49 0.31 -15.87 23.15
CA LEU A 49 0.48 -17.01 22.23
C LEU A 49 1.83 -17.05 21.51
N ALA A 50 2.45 -15.89 21.30
CA ALA A 50 3.66 -15.80 20.52
C ALA A 50 4.96 -15.81 21.34
N GLY A 51 4.88 -16.10 22.64
CA GLY A 51 6.04 -16.24 23.51
C GLY A 51 6.81 -14.97 23.83
N PHE A 52 6.21 -13.78 23.59
CA PHE A 52 6.80 -12.51 24.03
C PHE A 52 6.53 -12.30 25.52
N ALA A 53 7.57 -11.95 26.28
CA ALA A 53 7.38 -11.53 27.66
C ALA A 53 6.69 -10.15 27.68
N GLY A 54 5.77 -9.93 28.61
CA GLY A 54 5.00 -8.67 28.68
C GLY A 54 5.89 -7.43 28.77
N ASP A 55 7.02 -7.50 29.48
CA ASP A 55 8.00 -6.42 29.64
C ASP A 55 8.84 -6.20 28.36
N ASP A 56 8.90 -7.17 27.47
CA ASP A 56 9.61 -7.10 26.18
C ASP A 56 8.68 -6.60 25.03
N VAL A 57 7.43 -6.24 25.33
CA VAL A 57 6.46 -5.68 24.38
C VAL A 57 6.13 -4.24 24.74
N ALA A 58 6.66 -3.29 23.99
CA ALA A 58 6.31 -1.88 24.10
C ALA A 58 5.05 -1.58 23.28
N LEU A 59 3.98 -1.15 23.95
CA LEU A 59 2.77 -0.65 23.29
C LEU A 59 2.76 0.88 23.35
N LEU A 60 2.71 1.52 22.19
CA LEU A 60 2.58 2.98 22.05
C LEU A 60 1.23 3.32 21.43
N ARG A 61 0.48 4.21 22.09
CA ARG A 61 -0.79 4.74 21.61
C ARG A 61 -0.59 6.20 21.25
N ASP A 62 -0.93 6.56 20.04
CA ASP A 62 -0.76 7.90 19.46
C ASP A 62 0.61 8.55 19.79
N PRO A 63 1.75 7.82 19.56
CA PRO A 63 3.06 8.35 19.89
C PRO A 63 3.48 9.47 18.92
N ASP A 64 4.44 10.27 19.39
CA ASP A 64 5.20 11.12 18.47
C ASP A 64 6.39 10.37 17.85
N THR A 65 7.00 11.00 16.84
CA THR A 65 8.15 10.41 16.12
C THR A 65 9.35 10.16 17.04
N ALA A 66 9.59 11.00 18.03
CA ALA A 66 10.71 10.87 18.95
C ALA A 66 10.50 9.67 19.89
N GLU A 67 9.29 9.45 20.35
CA GLU A 67 8.90 8.27 21.17
C GLU A 67 9.14 6.98 20.40
N VAL A 68 8.72 6.92 19.12
CA VAL A 68 8.93 5.75 18.26
C VAL A 68 10.42 5.51 18.01
N ARG A 69 11.20 6.56 17.69
CA ARG A 69 12.66 6.43 17.50
C ARG A 69 13.36 5.95 18.80
N SER A 70 12.93 6.46 19.94
CA SER A 70 13.44 6.04 21.25
C SER A 70 13.12 4.56 21.52
N ALA A 71 11.90 4.12 21.22
CA ALA A 71 11.49 2.72 21.39
C ALA A 71 12.27 1.77 20.45
N LEU A 72 12.45 2.12 19.17
CA LEU A 72 13.29 1.36 18.24
C LEU A 72 14.74 1.23 18.76
N ALA A 73 15.31 2.32 19.26
CA ALA A 73 16.66 2.29 19.86
C ALA A 73 16.72 1.43 21.14
N LYS A 74 15.65 1.37 21.94
CA LYS A 74 15.57 0.47 23.10
C LYS A 74 15.51 -0.98 22.68
N LEU A 75 14.72 -1.32 21.64
CA LEU A 75 14.67 -2.68 21.08
C LEU A 75 16.04 -3.14 20.57
N ASP A 76 16.75 -2.29 19.82
CA ASP A 76 18.08 -2.63 19.33
C ASP A 76 19.08 -2.85 20.48
N ARG A 77 19.05 -2.01 21.51
CA ARG A 77 19.90 -2.23 22.71
C ARG A 77 19.55 -3.54 23.41
N ALA A 78 18.27 -3.89 23.53
CA ALA A 78 17.83 -5.15 24.13
C ALA A 78 18.26 -6.36 23.28
N ALA A 79 18.18 -6.27 21.96
CA ALA A 79 18.67 -7.29 21.04
C ALA A 79 20.20 -7.48 21.15
N ARG A 80 20.98 -6.38 21.24
CA ARG A 80 22.45 -6.44 21.45
C ARG A 80 22.84 -7.05 22.79
N ALA A 81 22.02 -6.90 23.82
CA ALA A 81 22.28 -7.48 25.14
C ALA A 81 22.04 -9.00 25.18
N THR A 82 21.43 -9.57 24.13
CA THR A 82 21.15 -10.99 24.01
C THR A 82 22.38 -11.69 23.42
N THR A 83 23.31 -12.10 24.28
CA THR A 83 24.54 -12.78 23.84
C THR A 83 24.34 -14.27 23.69
N GLY A 84 24.59 -14.80 22.49
CA GLY A 84 24.60 -16.25 22.19
C GLY A 84 23.23 -16.89 21.99
N GLU A 85 22.16 -16.09 21.97
CA GLU A 85 20.78 -16.53 21.68
C GLU A 85 20.28 -15.88 20.39
N ASP A 86 19.41 -16.57 19.66
CA ASP A 86 18.70 -15.98 18.55
C ASP A 86 17.67 -14.98 19.08
N SER A 87 17.44 -13.89 18.36
CA SER A 87 16.46 -12.89 18.76
C SER A 87 15.57 -12.47 17.60
N LEU A 88 14.28 -12.29 17.92
CA LEU A 88 13.26 -11.78 17.02
C LEU A 88 12.85 -10.36 17.47
N VAL A 89 12.94 -9.39 16.59
CA VAL A 89 12.32 -8.06 16.75
C VAL A 89 11.06 -7.99 15.88
N PHE A 90 9.94 -7.74 16.52
CA PHE A 90 8.64 -7.56 15.88
C PHE A 90 8.22 -6.09 15.98
N VAL A 91 7.88 -5.46 14.85
CA VAL A 91 7.33 -4.10 14.82
C VAL A 91 5.97 -4.13 14.14
N TYR A 92 4.96 -3.64 14.82
CA TYR A 92 3.63 -3.45 14.29
C TYR A 92 3.27 -1.96 14.28
N TYR A 93 2.70 -1.49 13.20
CA TYR A 93 2.14 -0.17 13.08
C TYR A 93 0.73 -0.25 12.49
N SER A 94 -0.24 0.39 13.14
CA SER A 94 -1.55 0.69 12.59
C SER A 94 -1.79 2.19 12.67
N GLY A 95 -2.11 2.81 11.53
CA GLY A 95 -2.26 4.25 11.45
C GLY A 95 -2.33 4.76 10.02
N HIS A 96 -2.30 6.08 9.86
CA HIS A 96 -2.17 6.70 8.54
C HIS A 96 -0.75 6.63 8.01
N ALA A 97 -0.63 6.50 6.70
CA ALA A 97 0.64 6.62 5.99
C ALA A 97 0.40 7.10 4.55
N ASP A 98 1.42 7.70 3.96
CA ASP A 98 1.51 7.97 2.53
C ASP A 98 2.61 7.10 1.89
N ASP A 99 3.06 7.44 0.69
CA ASP A 99 4.12 6.71 -0.02
C ASP A 99 5.52 6.88 0.58
N LYS A 100 5.69 7.79 1.55
CA LYS A 100 6.99 8.14 2.12
C LYS A 100 7.04 8.06 3.65
N TYR A 101 5.99 8.47 4.33
CA TYR A 101 5.99 8.67 5.78
C TYR A 101 4.87 7.90 6.49
N LEU A 102 5.14 7.50 7.73
CA LEU A 102 4.12 7.16 8.72
C LEU A 102 3.63 8.47 9.34
N HIS A 103 2.31 8.68 9.39
CA HIS A 103 1.72 9.93 9.86
C HIS A 103 1.64 9.97 11.39
N LEU A 104 2.80 10.10 12.02
CA LEU A 104 2.94 10.31 13.45
C LEU A 104 3.05 11.80 13.77
N ARG A 105 2.75 12.19 15.00
CA ARG A 105 3.00 13.54 15.47
C ARG A 105 4.51 13.81 15.60
N GLY A 106 4.91 15.08 15.59
CA GLY A 106 6.28 15.54 15.83
C GLY A 106 7.16 15.58 14.58
N GLU A 107 8.30 16.23 14.73
CA GLU A 107 9.30 16.48 13.68
C GLU A 107 10.69 15.97 14.11
N PRO A 108 11.52 15.51 13.17
CA PRO A 108 11.21 15.25 11.76
C PRO A 108 10.33 14.00 11.60
N PRO A 109 9.49 13.93 10.55
CA PRO A 109 8.59 12.79 10.34
C PRO A 109 9.37 11.48 10.16
N LEU A 110 8.75 10.36 10.52
CA LEU A 110 9.34 9.03 10.37
C LEU A 110 9.03 8.47 8.99
N SER A 111 10.06 8.35 8.14
CA SER A 111 9.88 7.76 6.81
C SER A 111 9.86 6.23 6.87
N HIS A 112 9.26 5.62 5.82
CA HIS A 112 9.35 4.17 5.61
C HIS A 112 10.82 3.69 5.53
N THR A 113 11.69 4.50 4.93
CA THR A 113 13.11 4.21 4.83
C THR A 113 13.78 4.24 6.21
N ASP A 114 13.48 5.24 7.05
CA ASP A 114 14.01 5.32 8.41
C ASP A 114 13.65 4.08 9.23
N LEU A 115 12.40 3.63 9.14
CA LEU A 115 11.95 2.41 9.83
C LEU A 115 12.67 1.17 9.31
N GLN A 116 12.80 1.02 7.99
CA GLN A 116 13.53 -0.10 7.40
C GLN A 116 15.01 -0.10 7.80
N ASP A 117 15.65 1.06 7.77
CA ASP A 117 17.07 1.20 8.12
C ASP A 117 17.30 0.90 9.62
N ALA A 118 16.37 1.34 10.49
CA ALA A 118 16.41 0.99 11.92
C ALA A 118 16.28 -0.52 12.13
N LEU A 119 15.38 -1.19 11.40
CA LEU A 119 15.21 -2.64 11.47
C LEU A 119 16.41 -3.39 10.90
N ARG A 120 16.92 -3.00 9.73
CA ARG A 120 18.11 -3.62 9.13
C ARG A 120 19.36 -3.43 9.99
N GLY A 121 19.50 -2.26 10.61
CA GLY A 121 20.60 -1.96 11.53
C GLY A 121 20.48 -2.63 12.90
N SER A 122 19.32 -3.21 13.23
CA SER A 122 19.11 -3.93 14.48
C SER A 122 19.97 -5.19 14.56
N ALA A 123 20.51 -5.44 15.75
CA ALA A 123 21.29 -6.63 16.05
C ALA A 123 20.46 -7.92 16.14
N ALA A 124 19.14 -7.85 16.09
CA ALA A 124 18.28 -9.02 16.10
C ALA A 124 18.58 -9.97 14.92
N THR A 125 18.49 -11.27 15.15
CA THR A 125 18.68 -12.29 14.12
C THR A 125 17.54 -12.22 13.09
N ILE A 126 16.29 -12.10 13.56
CA ILE A 126 15.10 -12.01 12.73
C ILE A 126 14.38 -10.69 13.00
N LYS A 127 13.93 -10.03 11.95
CA LYS A 127 13.13 -8.81 12.01
C LYS A 127 11.82 -9.04 11.27
N LEU A 128 10.71 -8.73 11.92
CA LEU A 128 9.39 -8.81 11.32
C LEU A 128 8.69 -7.48 11.49
N ALA A 129 8.29 -6.86 10.38
CA ALA A 129 7.48 -5.65 10.36
C ALA A 129 6.09 -5.94 9.80
N VAL A 130 5.06 -5.47 10.48
CA VAL A 130 3.66 -5.51 10.03
C VAL A 130 3.13 -4.08 9.99
N ILE A 131 2.80 -3.60 8.80
CA ILE A 131 2.37 -2.22 8.57
C ILE A 131 0.93 -2.21 8.07
N ASP A 132 0.01 -1.85 8.94
CA ASP A 132 -1.41 -1.70 8.62
C ASP A 132 -1.74 -0.23 8.39
N ALA A 133 -1.51 0.22 7.16
CA ALA A 133 -1.73 1.59 6.74
C ALA A 133 -1.99 1.69 5.23
N CYS A 134 -2.61 2.79 4.80
CA CYS A 134 -2.81 3.08 3.39
C CYS A 134 -1.46 3.21 2.67
N LYS A 135 -1.37 2.74 1.40
CA LYS A 135 -0.16 2.80 0.56
C LYS A 135 1.11 2.17 1.18
N SER A 136 0.92 1.34 2.21
CA SER A 136 2.01 0.67 2.91
C SER A 136 2.83 -0.28 2.02
N GLY A 137 2.30 -0.71 0.89
CA GLY A 137 3.03 -1.50 -0.12
C GLY A 137 4.28 -0.82 -0.69
N ALA A 138 4.43 0.50 -0.54
CA ALA A 138 5.66 1.21 -0.87
C ALA A 138 6.85 0.73 0.00
N VAL A 139 6.60 0.32 1.24
CA VAL A 139 7.58 -0.28 2.15
C VAL A 139 8.14 -1.60 1.59
N ALA A 140 7.32 -2.35 0.85
CA ALA A 140 7.71 -3.64 0.27
C ALA A 140 8.47 -3.53 -1.07
N ARG A 141 8.51 -2.36 -1.73
CA ARG A 141 9.00 -2.22 -3.11
C ARG A 141 10.52 -2.03 -3.30
N LYS A 142 11.33 -1.76 -2.27
CA LYS A 142 12.77 -1.46 -2.47
C LYS A 142 13.65 -2.70 -2.39
N GLY A 143 14.09 -3.17 -3.59
CA GLY A 143 15.34 -3.91 -3.83
C GLY A 143 15.32 -5.39 -3.45
N GLY A 144 14.65 -6.26 -4.20
CA GLY A 144 14.88 -7.69 -4.21
C GLY A 144 15.84 -8.09 -5.32
N ALA A 145 17.03 -8.60 -4.98
CA ALA A 145 17.82 -9.36 -5.94
C ALA A 145 17.16 -10.75 -6.12
N PRO A 146 17.19 -11.35 -7.34
CA PRO A 146 16.66 -12.68 -7.54
C PRO A 146 17.46 -13.70 -6.73
N ALA A 147 16.74 -14.63 -6.09
CA ALA A 147 17.33 -15.76 -5.41
C ALA A 147 18.26 -16.53 -6.36
N ARG A 148 19.50 -16.72 -5.98
CA ARG A 148 20.44 -17.61 -6.66
C ARG A 148 20.28 -19.01 -6.04
N GLU A 149 19.89 -19.97 -6.85
CA GLU A 149 20.10 -21.39 -6.52
C GLU A 149 21.59 -21.66 -6.42
N PHE A 150 22.03 -22.10 -5.26
CA PHE A 150 23.35 -22.73 -5.08
C PHE A 150 23.17 -24.02 -4.28
N ASP A 151 23.59 -25.09 -4.91
CA ASP A 151 23.73 -26.39 -4.33
C ASP A 151 25.14 -26.49 -3.72
N VAL A 152 25.27 -26.56 -2.40
CA VAL A 152 26.50 -26.90 -1.69
C VAL A 152 26.17 -27.53 -0.34
N ASP A 153 26.75 -28.68 -0.05
CA ASP A 153 26.81 -29.31 1.27
C ASP A 153 27.40 -28.35 2.31
N VAL A 154 26.57 -27.77 3.16
CA VAL A 154 27.01 -26.88 4.24
C VAL A 154 26.17 -27.09 5.49
N VAL A 155 26.84 -27.05 6.64
CA VAL A 155 26.26 -26.80 7.96
C VAL A 155 25.15 -25.74 7.82
N MET A 156 23.89 -26.16 8.04
CA MET A 156 22.70 -25.37 7.80
C MET A 156 22.73 -24.08 8.62
N PRO A 157 22.75 -22.89 8.00
CA PRO A 157 22.68 -21.65 8.74
C PRO A 157 21.32 -21.52 9.43
N LYS A 158 21.32 -20.99 10.67
CA LYS A 158 20.11 -20.62 11.38
C LYS A 158 19.31 -19.59 10.59
N LEU A 159 17.98 -19.60 10.76
CA LEU A 159 17.08 -18.64 10.10
C LEU A 159 17.45 -17.20 10.51
N SER A 160 17.67 -16.33 9.55
CA SER A 160 18.00 -14.92 9.77
C SER A 160 17.48 -14.04 8.65
N GLY A 161 17.22 -12.76 8.92
CA GLY A 161 16.80 -11.81 7.90
C GLY A 161 15.63 -10.93 8.31
N MET A 162 14.89 -10.44 7.33
CA MET A 162 13.77 -9.51 7.54
C MET A 162 12.53 -9.93 6.73
N VAL A 163 11.38 -9.84 7.38
CA VAL A 163 10.06 -10.01 6.76
C VAL A 163 9.26 -8.73 6.92
N VAL A 164 8.56 -8.35 5.88
CA VAL A 164 7.64 -7.20 5.90
C VAL A 164 6.27 -7.62 5.37
N LEU A 165 5.24 -7.45 6.20
CA LEU A 165 3.85 -7.58 5.82
C LEU A 165 3.22 -6.20 5.74
N THR A 166 2.40 -5.96 4.72
CA THR A 166 1.63 -4.72 4.59
C THR A 166 0.17 -5.04 4.36
N SER A 167 -0.72 -4.23 4.93
CA SER A 167 -2.17 -4.46 4.84
C SER A 167 -2.74 -4.21 3.45
N SER A 168 -2.03 -3.45 2.61
CA SER A 168 -2.47 -3.08 1.26
C SER A 168 -1.30 -2.94 0.30
N GLY A 169 -1.57 -3.04 -1.00
CA GLY A 169 -0.63 -2.70 -2.06
C GLY A 169 -0.29 -1.20 -2.06
N ALA A 170 0.72 -0.82 -2.86
CA ALA A 170 1.22 0.57 -2.90
C ALA A 170 0.19 1.61 -3.37
N ASP A 171 -0.82 1.19 -4.10
CA ASP A 171 -1.86 2.06 -4.66
C ASP A 171 -3.25 1.76 -4.07
N GLU A 172 -3.31 0.98 -2.98
CA GLU A 172 -4.55 0.54 -2.35
C GLU A 172 -4.73 1.16 -0.96
N LEU A 173 -6.00 1.24 -0.52
CA LEU A 173 -6.35 1.75 0.80
C LEU A 173 -6.57 0.60 1.77
N SER A 174 -6.01 0.70 2.97
CA SER A 174 -6.39 -0.16 4.10
C SER A 174 -7.75 0.28 4.65
N GLN A 175 -8.57 -0.67 5.08
CA GLN A 175 -9.94 -0.43 5.48
C GLN A 175 -10.20 -0.78 6.94
N GLU A 176 -10.87 0.12 7.65
CA GLU A 176 -11.48 -0.16 8.95
C GLU A 176 -12.93 -0.63 8.80
N SER A 177 -13.33 -1.59 9.59
CA SER A 177 -14.70 -2.11 9.65
C SER A 177 -15.33 -1.87 11.02
N ARG A 178 -16.49 -1.21 11.05
CA ARG A 178 -17.28 -1.06 12.27
C ARG A 178 -17.79 -2.40 12.81
N ALA A 179 -18.12 -3.32 11.89
CA ALA A 179 -18.60 -4.65 12.27
C ALA A 179 -17.49 -5.47 12.97
N LEU A 180 -16.23 -5.28 12.56
CA LEU A 180 -15.07 -5.91 13.16
C LEU A 180 -14.51 -5.09 14.32
N ALA A 181 -14.93 -3.83 14.47
CA ALA A 181 -14.37 -2.82 15.37
C ALA A 181 -12.83 -2.79 15.26
N GLY A 182 -12.31 -2.75 14.05
CA GLY A 182 -10.89 -2.84 13.73
C GLY A 182 -10.61 -2.74 12.24
N SER A 183 -9.33 -2.73 11.89
CA SER A 183 -8.88 -2.94 10.51
C SER A 183 -9.24 -4.34 10.03
N VAL A 184 -9.66 -4.45 8.77
CA VAL A 184 -10.01 -5.74 8.17
C VAL A 184 -8.78 -6.66 8.14
N PHE A 185 -7.63 -6.14 7.75
CA PHE A 185 -6.39 -6.92 7.71
C PHE A 185 -5.94 -7.37 9.10
N THR A 186 -5.85 -6.45 10.06
CA THR A 186 -5.40 -6.81 11.42
C THR A 186 -6.36 -7.76 12.11
N HIS A 187 -7.68 -7.64 11.89
CA HIS A 187 -8.64 -8.60 12.40
C HIS A 187 -8.34 -10.03 11.92
N HIS A 188 -8.10 -10.19 10.62
CA HIS A 188 -7.79 -11.51 10.06
C HIS A 188 -6.40 -12.01 10.47
N LEU A 189 -5.41 -11.12 10.56
CA LEU A 189 -4.08 -11.48 11.08
C LEU A 189 -4.16 -12.00 12.52
N VAL A 190 -4.86 -11.30 13.41
CA VAL A 190 -5.05 -11.70 14.81
C VAL A 190 -5.82 -13.01 14.91
N SER A 191 -6.88 -13.18 14.10
CA SER A 191 -7.64 -14.45 14.05
C SER A 191 -6.77 -15.61 13.56
N GLY A 192 -5.94 -15.36 12.54
CA GLY A 192 -4.97 -16.32 12.03
C GLY A 192 -3.97 -16.75 13.10
N LEU A 193 -3.35 -15.78 13.78
CA LEU A 193 -2.39 -16.03 14.87
C LEU A 193 -3.00 -16.77 16.08
N ARG A 194 -4.31 -16.67 16.26
CA ARG A 194 -5.05 -17.45 17.27
C ARG A 194 -5.35 -18.88 16.84
N GLY A 195 -4.94 -19.28 15.63
CA GLY A 195 -5.04 -20.64 15.12
C GLY A 195 -5.92 -20.83 13.89
N ALA A 196 -6.66 -19.80 13.46
CA ALA A 196 -7.45 -19.92 12.23
C ALA A 196 -6.58 -20.15 10.98
N ALA A 197 -5.31 -19.77 11.04
CA ALA A 197 -4.34 -19.90 9.96
C ALA A 197 -3.55 -21.24 9.98
N ASP A 198 -3.66 -22.06 11.02
CA ASP A 198 -2.99 -23.37 11.12
C ASP A 198 -3.49 -24.29 9.99
N ALA A 199 -2.78 -24.29 8.87
CA ALA A 199 -3.22 -24.92 7.64
C ALA A 199 -2.94 -26.42 7.59
N ASP A 200 -1.87 -26.87 8.21
CA ASP A 200 -1.44 -28.27 8.24
C ASP A 200 -1.80 -29.00 9.55
N ALA A 201 -2.43 -28.30 10.49
CA ALA A 201 -2.85 -28.79 11.81
C ALA A 201 -1.69 -29.26 12.70
N ASP A 202 -0.52 -28.65 12.55
CA ASP A 202 0.67 -28.95 13.37
C ASP A 202 0.66 -28.22 14.72
N GLN A 203 -0.38 -27.45 15.00
CA GLN A 203 -0.61 -26.62 16.19
C GLN A 203 0.40 -25.45 16.32
N ARG A 204 0.93 -25.00 15.22
CA ARG A 204 1.74 -23.81 15.11
C ARG A 204 1.17 -22.90 14.04
N VAL A 205 1.46 -21.62 14.10
CA VAL A 205 1.16 -20.70 13.02
C VAL A 205 2.45 -20.00 12.62
N THR A 206 2.88 -20.26 11.41
CA THR A 206 4.02 -19.61 10.79
C THR A 206 3.65 -18.21 10.27
N VAL A 207 4.66 -17.38 9.97
CA VAL A 207 4.43 -16.07 9.36
C VAL A 207 3.76 -16.22 7.98
N ALA A 208 4.13 -17.25 7.23
CA ALA A 208 3.57 -17.52 5.91
C ALA A 208 2.08 -17.90 6.01
N GLU A 209 1.70 -18.79 6.90
CA GLU A 209 0.31 -19.18 7.12
C GLU A 209 -0.54 -17.99 7.60
N ALA A 210 -0.02 -17.22 8.58
CA ALA A 210 -0.70 -16.01 9.06
C ALA A 210 -0.94 -15.00 7.94
N TYR A 211 0.05 -14.80 7.06
CA TYR A 211 -0.09 -13.94 5.89
C TYR A 211 -1.11 -14.47 4.89
N HIS A 212 -1.01 -15.74 4.47
CA HIS A 212 -1.93 -16.32 3.50
C HIS A 212 -3.37 -16.26 3.98
N TYR A 213 -3.61 -16.61 5.24
CA TYR A 213 -4.93 -16.50 5.84
C TYR A 213 -5.44 -15.05 5.84
N ALA A 214 -4.63 -14.10 6.33
CA ALA A 214 -5.01 -12.69 6.37
C ALA A 214 -5.24 -12.14 4.95
N TYR A 215 -4.42 -12.53 3.97
CA TYR A 215 -4.55 -12.13 2.57
C TYR A 215 -5.89 -12.58 1.97
N GLU A 216 -6.19 -13.88 2.04
CA GLU A 216 -7.42 -14.44 1.48
C GLU A 216 -8.67 -13.85 2.12
N ARG A 217 -8.66 -13.72 3.47
CA ARG A 217 -9.81 -13.17 4.21
C ARG A 217 -10.01 -11.67 3.95
N THR A 218 -8.92 -10.90 3.93
CA THR A 218 -8.99 -9.47 3.62
C THR A 218 -9.55 -9.23 2.23
N GLN A 219 -9.07 -9.97 1.22
CA GLN A 219 -9.61 -9.87 -0.14
C GLN A 219 -11.10 -10.24 -0.19
N ALA A 220 -11.48 -11.35 0.42
CA ALA A 220 -12.87 -11.82 0.40
C ALA A 220 -13.83 -10.80 1.04
N ASP A 221 -13.45 -10.21 2.17
CA ASP A 221 -14.29 -9.26 2.88
C ASP A 221 -14.33 -7.89 2.18
N THR A 222 -13.22 -7.46 1.56
CA THR A 222 -13.14 -6.15 0.88
C THR A 222 -13.65 -6.19 -0.56
N ALA A 223 -13.71 -7.35 -1.20
CA ALA A 223 -14.28 -7.49 -2.55
C ALA A 223 -15.73 -6.99 -2.65
N THR A 224 -16.50 -7.05 -1.56
CA THR A 224 -17.89 -6.61 -1.50
C THR A 224 -18.06 -5.12 -1.20
N THR A 225 -16.99 -4.41 -0.80
CA THR A 225 -17.04 -3.00 -0.39
C THR A 225 -16.71 -2.01 -1.53
N GLY A 226 -16.37 -2.51 -2.71
CA GLY A 226 -16.02 -1.69 -3.88
C GLY A 226 -14.58 -1.15 -3.89
N ALA A 227 -13.79 -1.43 -2.87
CA ALA A 227 -12.37 -1.10 -2.80
C ALA A 227 -11.58 -2.33 -2.35
N LEU A 228 -11.09 -3.11 -3.30
CA LEU A 228 -10.34 -4.34 -3.03
C LEU A 228 -9.01 -4.00 -2.32
N GLN A 229 -8.74 -4.69 -1.23
CA GLN A 229 -7.52 -4.57 -0.45
C GLN A 229 -6.70 -5.85 -0.58
N ARG A 230 -5.45 -5.71 -1.04
CA ARG A 230 -4.52 -6.82 -1.23
C ARG A 230 -3.31 -6.63 -0.33
N PRO A 231 -3.23 -7.34 0.79
CA PRO A 231 -2.02 -7.36 1.61
C PRO A 231 -0.80 -7.78 0.79
N ALA A 232 0.38 -7.25 1.13
CA ALA A 232 1.61 -7.64 0.46
C ALA A 232 2.60 -8.26 1.46
N PHE A 233 3.44 -9.16 0.96
CA PHE A 233 4.40 -9.91 1.72
C PHE A 233 5.77 -9.83 1.04
N ARG A 234 6.78 -9.51 1.83
CA ARG A 234 8.16 -9.54 1.39
C ARG A 234 8.98 -10.32 2.38
N ASP A 235 9.64 -11.35 1.88
CA ASP A 235 10.49 -12.25 2.63
C ASP A 235 11.94 -12.10 2.16
N GLU A 236 12.81 -11.70 3.08
CA GLU A 236 14.27 -11.64 2.91
C GLU A 236 14.95 -12.59 3.91
N LEU A 237 14.26 -13.66 4.33
CA LEU A 237 14.86 -14.66 5.21
C LEU A 237 15.87 -15.53 4.45
N SER A 238 16.93 -15.90 5.16
CA SER A 238 17.94 -16.87 4.73
C SER A 238 18.17 -17.89 5.83
N GLY A 239 18.46 -19.12 5.44
CA GLY A 239 18.57 -20.25 6.37
C GLY A 239 17.53 -21.31 6.09
N GLN A 240 17.42 -22.28 6.99
CA GLN A 240 16.41 -23.33 6.90
C GLN A 240 15.43 -23.27 8.06
N GLY A 241 14.18 -23.64 7.77
CA GLY A 241 13.07 -23.67 8.72
C GLY A 241 12.03 -22.58 8.41
N GLU A 242 10.97 -22.61 9.19
CA GLU A 242 9.86 -21.66 9.09
C GLU A 242 9.85 -20.74 10.31
N LEU A 243 9.49 -19.49 10.10
CA LEU A 243 9.31 -18.53 11.21
C LEU A 243 7.95 -18.80 11.88
N VAL A 244 7.98 -19.53 13.00
CA VAL A 244 6.79 -19.78 13.81
C VAL A 244 6.50 -18.56 14.67
N LEU A 245 5.31 -17.98 14.50
CA LEU A 245 4.84 -16.84 15.29
C LEU A 245 4.12 -17.27 16.55
N THR A 246 3.14 -18.18 16.45
CA THR A 246 2.37 -18.63 17.60
C THR A 246 2.37 -20.14 17.72
N GLN A 247 2.23 -20.62 18.97
CA GLN A 247 2.07 -22.03 19.29
C GLN A 247 0.69 -22.21 19.94
N LEU A 248 -0.10 -23.11 19.39
CA LEU A 248 -1.47 -23.37 19.82
C LEU A 248 -1.56 -24.41 20.94
N THR A 249 -0.43 -24.96 21.35
CA THR A 249 -0.32 -25.92 22.44
C THR A 249 -0.55 -25.23 23.78
N ALA A 250 -1.30 -25.92 24.62
CA ALA A 250 -1.83 -25.41 25.85
C ALA A 250 -0.78 -24.86 26.83
N GLY A 251 -0.91 -23.59 27.12
CA GLY A 251 -0.45 -22.93 28.32
C GLY A 251 -1.67 -22.63 29.22
N PRO A 252 -1.74 -21.47 29.87
CA PRO A 252 -2.90 -21.05 30.63
C PRO A 252 -4.10 -20.67 29.75
N GLN A 253 -3.95 -20.71 28.44
CA GLN A 253 -5.02 -20.39 27.49
C GLN A 253 -5.98 -21.57 27.30
N ALA A 254 -7.15 -21.30 26.74
CA ALA A 254 -8.13 -22.32 26.40
C ALA A 254 -8.17 -22.55 24.88
N GLN A 255 -8.44 -23.79 24.48
CA GLN A 255 -8.64 -24.17 23.08
C GLN A 255 -10.14 -24.30 22.80
N LEU A 256 -10.60 -23.65 21.75
CA LEU A 256 -11.94 -23.77 21.20
C LEU A 256 -11.84 -24.49 19.83
N VAL A 257 -12.44 -25.66 19.73
CA VAL A 257 -12.33 -26.53 18.56
C VAL A 257 -13.58 -26.40 17.70
N LEU A 258 -13.40 -25.87 16.52
CA LEU A 258 -14.44 -25.84 15.49
C LEU A 258 -14.43 -27.17 14.74
N PRO A 259 -15.58 -27.86 14.62
CA PRO A 259 -15.65 -29.13 13.92
C PRO A 259 -15.40 -28.98 12.42
N ARG A 260 -14.99 -30.04 11.80
CA ARG A 260 -14.92 -30.17 10.33
C ARG A 260 -16.23 -29.77 9.70
N GLY A 261 -16.18 -29.09 8.57
CA GLY A 261 -17.39 -28.62 7.92
C GLY A 261 -17.16 -27.84 6.63
N PRO A 262 -18.22 -27.48 5.94
CA PRO A 262 -18.19 -26.90 4.59
C PRO A 262 -17.78 -25.40 4.56
N GLY A 263 -16.89 -24.95 5.42
CA GLY A 263 -16.46 -23.55 5.46
C GLY A 263 -17.40 -22.63 6.21
N LEU A 264 -18.18 -23.14 7.19
CA LEU A 264 -19.06 -22.33 8.02
C LEU A 264 -18.24 -21.29 8.81
N LYS A 265 -18.73 -20.08 8.83
CA LYS A 265 -18.14 -18.96 9.57
C LYS A 265 -18.51 -19.06 11.04
N TYR A 266 -17.51 -19.03 11.91
CA TYR A 266 -17.63 -18.95 13.36
C TYR A 266 -17.06 -17.62 13.83
N VAL A 267 -17.77 -16.97 14.76
CA VAL A 267 -17.39 -15.68 15.33
C VAL A 267 -17.41 -15.82 16.85
N VAL A 268 -16.29 -15.57 17.48
CA VAL A 268 -16.12 -15.66 18.94
C VAL A 268 -16.20 -14.25 19.53
N LEU A 269 -17.14 -14.03 20.45
CA LEU A 269 -17.43 -12.76 21.08
C LEU A 269 -17.29 -12.89 22.60
N ASP A 270 -16.68 -11.91 23.25
CA ASP A 270 -16.68 -11.82 24.69
C ASP A 270 -18.13 -11.65 25.21
N GLU A 271 -18.48 -12.36 26.30
CA GLU A 271 -19.85 -12.30 26.85
C GLU A 271 -20.16 -10.95 27.49
N HIS A 272 -19.14 -10.27 28.05
CA HIS A 272 -19.35 -9.07 28.85
C HIS A 272 -19.61 -7.83 27.99
N ASP A 273 -18.74 -7.59 26.98
CA ASP A 273 -18.75 -6.37 26.16
C ASP A 273 -19.05 -6.62 24.68
N TRP A 274 -19.31 -7.89 24.29
CA TRP A 274 -19.58 -8.30 22.92
C TRP A 274 -18.43 -8.03 21.94
N ARG A 275 -17.25 -7.79 22.48
CA ARG A 275 -16.04 -7.55 21.70
C ARG A 275 -15.70 -8.79 20.86
N LEU A 276 -15.40 -8.57 19.60
CA LEU A 276 -14.97 -9.62 18.68
C LEU A 276 -13.53 -10.05 19.05
N ILE A 277 -13.38 -11.33 19.39
CA ILE A 277 -12.11 -11.92 19.79
C ILE A 277 -11.40 -12.60 18.64
N ALA A 278 -12.13 -13.42 17.87
CA ALA A 278 -11.60 -14.15 16.74
C ALA A 278 -12.73 -14.51 15.75
N GLU A 279 -12.36 -14.70 14.51
CA GLU A 279 -13.20 -15.25 13.47
C GLU A 279 -12.47 -16.36 12.74
N ALA A 280 -13.13 -17.48 12.49
CA ALA A 280 -12.57 -18.55 11.70
C ALA A 280 -13.66 -19.26 10.88
N ARG A 281 -13.22 -20.03 9.88
CA ARG A 281 -14.11 -20.93 9.14
C ARG A 281 -13.74 -22.37 9.43
N SER A 282 -14.76 -23.24 9.49
CA SER A 282 -14.52 -24.68 9.53
C SER A 282 -13.79 -25.13 8.26
N ALA A 283 -12.92 -26.10 8.37
CA ALA A 283 -12.26 -26.74 7.25
C ALA A 283 -12.93 -28.11 6.93
N PRO A 284 -12.96 -28.53 5.65
CA PRO A 284 -13.62 -29.79 5.29
C PRO A 284 -12.84 -31.04 5.73
N ASP A 285 -11.54 -30.90 5.87
CA ASP A 285 -10.57 -31.98 6.08
C ASP A 285 -10.05 -32.10 7.52
N ARG A 286 -10.17 -31.03 8.33
CA ARG A 286 -9.66 -30.96 9.69
C ARG A 286 -10.53 -30.14 10.63
N ASP A 287 -10.30 -30.31 11.92
CA ASP A 287 -10.80 -29.39 12.93
C ASP A 287 -9.95 -28.11 12.95
N VAL A 288 -10.58 -26.96 13.21
CA VAL A 288 -9.86 -25.69 13.37
C VAL A 288 -9.81 -25.36 14.86
N VAL A 289 -8.61 -25.18 15.39
CA VAL A 289 -8.38 -24.90 16.81
C VAL A 289 -8.12 -23.40 16.98
N LEU A 290 -8.98 -22.72 17.73
CA LEU A 290 -8.75 -21.34 18.15
C LEU A 290 -8.28 -21.31 19.60
N VAL A 291 -7.23 -20.53 19.88
CA VAL A 291 -6.72 -20.33 21.23
C VAL A 291 -7.14 -18.94 21.72
N VAL A 292 -7.84 -18.92 22.84
CA VAL A 292 -8.38 -17.71 23.46
C VAL A 292 -8.12 -17.72 24.97
N ALA A 293 -8.18 -16.55 25.60
CA ALA A 293 -8.07 -16.47 27.04
C ALA A 293 -9.19 -17.25 27.74
N PRO A 294 -8.96 -17.81 28.93
CA PRO A 294 -10.05 -18.33 29.76
C PRO A 294 -11.10 -17.27 30.02
N GLY A 295 -12.38 -17.63 29.93
CA GLY A 295 -13.46 -16.65 30.06
C GLY A 295 -14.81 -17.17 29.60
N ARG A 296 -15.76 -16.27 29.48
CA ARG A 296 -17.11 -16.55 29.00
C ARG A 296 -17.31 -15.91 27.64
N TYR A 297 -17.80 -16.69 26.67
CA TYR A 297 -17.90 -16.27 25.29
C TYR A 297 -19.24 -16.65 24.67
N HIS A 298 -19.68 -15.87 23.71
CA HIS A 298 -20.70 -16.27 22.75
C HIS A 298 -20.02 -16.69 21.44
N VAL A 299 -20.31 -17.91 21.00
CA VAL A 299 -19.87 -18.37 19.68
C VAL A 299 -21.05 -18.34 18.75
N LYS A 300 -20.94 -17.55 17.69
CA LYS A 300 -21.92 -17.49 16.61
C LYS A 300 -21.46 -18.36 15.45
N ARG A 301 -22.39 -19.13 14.90
CA ARG A 301 -22.20 -19.92 13.67
C ARG A 301 -23.12 -19.37 12.61
N VAL A 302 -22.58 -18.97 11.45
CA VAL A 302 -23.34 -18.40 10.35
C VAL A 302 -23.60 -19.49 9.33
N LEU A 303 -24.86 -19.83 9.15
CA LEU A 303 -25.37 -20.71 8.10
C LEU A 303 -25.95 -19.86 6.95
N GLU A 304 -26.30 -20.49 5.83
CA GLU A 304 -26.83 -19.77 4.66
C GLU A 304 -28.14 -19.03 4.97
N ASP A 305 -29.02 -19.64 5.76
CA ASP A 305 -30.39 -19.20 6.04
C ASP A 305 -30.62 -18.68 7.47
N ARG A 306 -29.66 -18.92 8.39
CA ARG A 306 -29.83 -18.60 9.80
C ARG A 306 -28.50 -18.39 10.52
N LEU A 307 -28.60 -17.70 11.64
CA LEU A 307 -27.55 -17.54 12.61
C LEU A 307 -27.84 -18.46 13.82
N GLU A 308 -26.83 -19.11 14.33
CA GLU A 308 -26.93 -19.90 15.56
C GLU A 308 -25.90 -19.40 16.58
N VAL A 309 -26.26 -19.45 17.86
CA VAL A 309 -25.43 -18.94 18.95
C VAL A 309 -25.37 -19.97 20.09
N VAL A 310 -24.20 -20.08 20.69
CA VAL A 310 -24.00 -20.81 21.94
C VAL A 310 -23.15 -19.99 22.91
N GLY A 311 -23.49 -20.02 24.19
CA GLY A 311 -22.62 -19.54 25.27
C GLY A 311 -21.65 -20.64 25.69
N VAL A 312 -20.38 -20.31 25.80
CA VAL A 312 -19.33 -21.25 26.26
C VAL A 312 -18.54 -20.65 27.41
N VAL A 313 -18.16 -21.49 28.37
CA VAL A 313 -17.25 -21.12 29.46
C VAL A 313 -15.95 -21.87 29.23
N LEU A 314 -14.87 -21.13 29.03
CA LEU A 314 -13.55 -21.65 28.73
C LEU A 314 -12.67 -21.59 29.99
N HIS A 315 -12.22 -22.75 30.47
CA HIS A 315 -11.33 -22.85 31.62
C HIS A 315 -9.86 -22.86 31.17
N PRO A 316 -8.93 -22.44 32.04
CA PRO A 316 -7.49 -22.50 31.76
C PRO A 316 -7.06 -23.90 31.33
N GLY A 317 -6.32 -24.01 30.22
CA GLY A 317 -5.82 -25.27 29.68
C GLY A 317 -6.89 -26.22 29.12
N ALA A 318 -8.17 -25.85 29.14
CA ALA A 318 -9.24 -26.72 28.65
C ALA A 318 -9.34 -26.69 27.12
N ARG A 319 -9.67 -27.87 26.56
CA ARG A 319 -10.03 -28.05 25.14
C ARG A 319 -11.55 -28.21 25.05
N ASN A 320 -12.22 -27.29 24.36
CA ASN A 320 -13.67 -27.24 24.26
C ASN A 320 -14.11 -27.49 22.82
N GLU A 321 -14.82 -28.57 22.59
CA GLU A 321 -15.29 -28.98 21.27
C GLU A 321 -16.69 -28.43 21.01
N LEU A 322 -16.85 -27.69 19.89
CA LEU A 322 -18.15 -27.11 19.50
C LEU A 322 -19.06 -28.10 18.77
N GLU A 323 -18.57 -29.30 18.40
CA GLU A 323 -19.37 -30.31 17.69
C GLU A 323 -20.65 -30.65 18.45
N ARG A 324 -20.53 -30.79 19.79
CA ARG A 324 -21.64 -31.17 20.67
C ARG A 324 -22.27 -30.00 21.39
N ALA A 325 -21.87 -28.76 21.06
CA ALA A 325 -22.39 -27.58 21.70
C ALA A 325 -23.86 -27.35 21.33
N PRO A 326 -24.74 -26.96 22.29
CA PRO A 326 -26.16 -26.78 22.06
C PRO A 326 -26.44 -25.43 21.40
N PHE A 327 -26.08 -25.28 20.14
CA PHE A 327 -26.37 -24.08 19.35
C PHE A 327 -27.88 -23.85 19.26
N LYS A 328 -28.29 -22.61 19.49
CA LYS A 328 -29.68 -22.16 19.39
C LYS A 328 -29.83 -21.19 18.23
N PRO A 329 -30.89 -21.32 17.42
CA PRO A 329 -31.17 -20.35 16.38
C PRO A 329 -31.26 -18.92 16.96
N ALA A 330 -30.67 -17.97 16.26
CA ALA A 330 -30.78 -16.55 16.55
C ALA A 330 -31.16 -15.80 15.27
N PRO A 331 -31.91 -14.70 15.33
CA PRO A 331 -32.24 -13.91 14.15
C PRO A 331 -30.95 -13.42 13.46
N LEU A 332 -30.89 -13.47 12.14
CA LEU A 332 -29.73 -12.99 11.33
C LEU A 332 -29.42 -11.50 11.61
N SER A 333 -30.42 -10.74 12.02
CA SER A 333 -30.32 -9.29 12.33
C SER A 333 -29.95 -8.99 13.78
N SER A 334 -29.86 -9.98 14.65
CA SER A 334 -29.61 -9.74 16.08
C SER A 334 -28.10 -9.66 16.39
N GLY A 335 -27.57 -8.44 16.34
CA GLY A 335 -26.73 -8.06 17.44
C GLY A 335 -27.62 -8.24 18.70
N ILE A 336 -27.29 -9.16 19.61
CA ILE A 336 -28.03 -9.30 20.86
C ILE A 336 -27.82 -8.01 21.62
N LEU A 337 -28.86 -7.16 21.60
CA LEU A 337 -28.86 -5.93 22.37
C LEU A 337 -29.30 -6.28 23.79
N LYS A 338 -28.50 -5.83 24.75
CA LYS A 338 -28.85 -5.90 26.17
C LYS A 338 -30.23 -5.27 26.33
N GLY A 339 -31.26 -6.06 26.70
CA GLY A 339 -32.61 -5.56 26.93
C GLY A 339 -33.66 -5.80 25.84
N THR A 340 -33.36 -6.59 24.79
CA THR A 340 -34.40 -6.99 23.82
C THR A 340 -35.34 -8.01 24.48
N PRO A 341 -36.65 -7.75 24.56
CA PRO A 341 -37.61 -8.73 25.05
C PRO A 341 -37.62 -9.95 24.10
N SER A 342 -37.45 -11.11 24.66
CA SER A 342 -37.34 -12.40 23.96
C SER A 342 -38.64 -12.87 23.29
N ALA A 343 -39.66 -12.00 23.19
CA ALA A 343 -41.06 -12.37 22.89
C ALA A 343 -41.81 -11.41 21.93
N LEU A 344 -41.11 -10.50 21.23
CA LEU A 344 -41.82 -9.63 20.28
C LEU A 344 -42.09 -10.40 18.97
N SER A 345 -43.31 -10.24 18.44
CA SER A 345 -43.65 -10.65 17.07
C SER A 345 -42.80 -9.85 16.08
N PRO A 346 -42.58 -10.32 14.84
CA PRO A 346 -41.83 -9.59 13.81
C PRO A 346 -42.28 -8.13 13.64
N ARG A 347 -43.62 -7.88 13.74
CA ARG A 347 -44.21 -6.55 13.61
C ARG A 347 -43.84 -5.65 14.80
N GLU A 348 -43.98 -6.16 16.02
CA GLU A 348 -43.61 -5.44 17.25
C GLU A 348 -42.12 -5.18 17.32
N TYR A 349 -41.27 -6.10 16.83
CA TYR A 349 -39.85 -5.93 16.71
C TYR A 349 -39.48 -4.79 15.77
N HIS A 350 -40.12 -4.72 14.58
CA HIS A 350 -39.91 -3.61 13.64
C HIS A 350 -40.34 -2.26 14.22
N GLU A 351 -41.42 -2.22 14.94
CA GLU A 351 -41.93 -1.00 15.58
C GLU A 351 -40.97 -0.54 16.73
N TRP A 352 -40.50 -1.48 17.50
CA TRP A 352 -39.48 -1.23 18.55
C TRP A 352 -38.16 -0.73 17.96
N GLU A 353 -37.61 -1.38 16.94
CA GLU A 353 -36.37 -0.97 16.27
C GLU A 353 -36.52 0.43 15.64
N ARG A 354 -37.66 0.73 15.06
CA ARG A 354 -37.97 2.04 14.49
C ARG A 354 -38.00 3.13 15.59
N THR A 355 -38.67 2.85 16.70
CA THR A 355 -38.73 3.75 17.87
C THR A 355 -37.33 4.00 18.42
N ARG A 356 -36.52 2.95 18.54
CA ARG A 356 -35.14 3.03 18.96
C ARG A 356 -34.29 3.87 18.01
N ALA A 357 -34.44 3.70 16.70
CA ALA A 357 -33.70 4.49 15.71
C ALA A 357 -34.02 5.99 15.81
N PHE A 358 -35.28 6.36 16.07
CA PHE A 358 -35.64 7.76 16.34
C PHE A 358 -35.07 8.26 17.68
N GLY A 359 -34.98 7.41 18.71
CA GLY A 359 -34.27 7.73 19.95
C GLY A 359 -32.81 8.06 19.72
N LEU A 360 -32.10 7.23 18.94
CA LEU A 360 -30.71 7.48 18.55
C LEU A 360 -30.55 8.81 17.78
N LEU A 361 -31.51 9.17 16.93
CA LEU A 361 -31.51 10.48 16.26
C LEU A 361 -31.67 11.63 17.24
N ALA A 362 -32.54 11.51 18.21
CA ALA A 362 -32.77 12.53 19.25
C ALA A 362 -31.53 12.72 20.13
N GLU A 363 -30.77 11.67 20.37
CA GLU A 363 -29.48 11.68 21.09
C GLU A 363 -28.30 12.17 20.23
N GLY A 364 -28.53 12.56 18.97
CA GLY A 364 -27.47 13.01 18.06
C GLY A 364 -26.63 11.89 17.44
N GLN A 365 -26.99 10.62 17.65
CA GLN A 365 -26.28 9.45 17.15
C GLN A 365 -26.74 9.09 15.72
N ALA A 366 -26.58 10.03 14.79
CA ALA A 366 -27.13 9.92 13.42
C ALA A 366 -26.65 8.68 12.65
N THR A 367 -25.37 8.31 12.79
CA THR A 367 -24.80 7.13 12.13
C THR A 367 -25.39 5.82 12.66
N ALA A 368 -25.56 5.72 13.99
CA ALA A 368 -26.17 4.55 14.60
C ALA A 368 -27.65 4.40 14.17
N ALA A 369 -28.37 5.51 14.15
CA ALA A 369 -29.74 5.57 13.67
C ALA A 369 -29.85 5.17 12.19
N LEU A 370 -28.97 5.67 11.32
CA LEU A 370 -28.94 5.34 9.91
C LEU A 370 -28.77 3.83 9.68
N ASN A 371 -27.85 3.19 10.40
CA ASN A 371 -27.63 1.75 10.30
C ASN A 371 -28.91 0.93 10.65
N VAL A 372 -29.69 1.40 11.64
CA VAL A 372 -30.96 0.75 11.98
C VAL A 372 -32.00 0.98 10.87
N PHE A 373 -32.16 2.22 10.39
CA PHE A 373 -33.10 2.52 9.31
C PHE A 373 -32.73 1.80 8.02
N ASP A 374 -31.45 1.70 7.65
CA ASP A 374 -30.98 0.96 6.48
C ASP A 374 -31.39 -0.51 6.53
N ARG A 375 -31.39 -1.12 7.71
CA ARG A 375 -31.86 -2.49 7.90
C ARG A 375 -33.38 -2.56 7.76
N LEU A 376 -34.12 -1.70 8.44
CA LEU A 376 -35.59 -1.67 8.39
C LEU A 376 -36.13 -1.51 6.96
N VAL A 377 -35.53 -0.59 6.16
CA VAL A 377 -35.98 -0.39 4.76
C VAL A 377 -35.60 -1.55 3.84
N ARG A 378 -34.53 -2.30 4.15
CA ARG A 378 -34.20 -3.54 3.43
C ARG A 378 -35.19 -4.66 3.74
N GLU A 379 -35.54 -4.82 5.01
CA GLU A 379 -36.46 -5.86 5.47
C GLU A 379 -37.93 -5.57 5.07
N GLN A 380 -38.33 -4.29 5.11
CA GLN A 380 -39.68 -3.83 4.74
C GLN A 380 -39.61 -2.61 3.81
N ARG A 381 -39.48 -2.85 2.51
CA ARG A 381 -39.38 -1.78 1.50
C ARG A 381 -40.56 -0.80 1.50
N GLY A 382 -41.73 -1.24 2.01
CA GLY A 382 -42.95 -0.44 2.12
C GLY A 382 -43.06 0.42 3.40
N ASP A 383 -42.08 0.34 4.34
CA ASP A 383 -42.11 1.14 5.57
C ASP A 383 -41.72 2.60 5.30
N SER A 384 -42.71 3.42 4.95
CA SER A 384 -42.53 4.84 4.68
C SER A 384 -42.01 5.63 5.88
N VAL A 385 -42.23 5.16 7.11
CA VAL A 385 -41.74 5.80 8.33
C VAL A 385 -40.24 5.55 8.51
N ALA A 386 -39.82 4.32 8.25
CA ALA A 386 -38.38 3.98 8.26
C ALA A 386 -37.61 4.73 7.15
N TRP A 387 -38.18 4.87 5.96
CA TRP A 387 -37.59 5.66 4.88
C TRP A 387 -37.45 7.13 5.25
N ARG A 388 -38.46 7.77 5.84
CA ARG A 388 -38.35 9.15 6.34
C ARG A 388 -37.31 9.26 7.50
N GLY A 389 -37.30 8.27 8.38
CA GLY A 389 -36.27 8.21 9.45
C GLY A 389 -34.84 8.15 8.88
N ARG A 390 -34.65 7.34 7.83
CA ARG A 390 -33.39 7.27 7.07
C ARG A 390 -32.99 8.62 6.48
N GLY A 391 -33.94 9.31 5.84
CA GLY A 391 -33.72 10.66 5.30
C GLY A 391 -33.25 11.65 6.37
N ARG A 392 -33.92 11.67 7.53
CA ARG A 392 -33.52 12.51 8.68
C ARG A 392 -32.13 12.19 9.22
N ALA A 393 -31.78 10.90 9.31
CA ALA A 393 -30.45 10.48 9.74
C ALA A 393 -29.36 10.98 8.78
N LEU A 394 -29.61 10.89 7.47
CA LEU A 394 -28.72 11.38 6.44
C LEU A 394 -28.56 12.91 6.47
N ILE A 395 -29.62 13.67 6.75
CA ILE A 395 -29.52 15.12 6.95
C ILE A 395 -28.63 15.45 8.14
N ARG A 396 -28.81 14.77 9.28
CA ARG A 396 -27.94 14.96 10.45
C ARG A 396 -26.48 14.62 10.17
N MET A 397 -26.23 13.60 9.36
CA MET A 397 -24.87 13.31 8.90
C MET A 397 -24.33 14.41 7.99
N ALA A 398 -25.16 14.94 7.08
CA ALA A 398 -24.77 16.07 6.25
C ALA A 398 -24.41 17.30 7.11
N ASP A 399 -25.15 17.57 8.19
CA ASP A 399 -24.84 18.64 9.14
C ASP A 399 -23.47 18.44 9.78
N SER A 400 -23.14 17.22 10.17
CA SER A 400 -21.84 16.88 10.74
C SER A 400 -20.70 17.05 9.73
N TYR A 401 -20.92 16.67 8.47
CA TYR A 401 -19.93 16.89 7.40
C TYR A 401 -19.76 18.37 7.07
N ALA A 402 -20.83 19.16 7.10
CA ALA A 402 -20.76 20.61 6.90
C ALA A 402 -19.91 21.31 7.98
N GLN A 403 -20.04 20.88 9.25
CA GLN A 403 -19.22 21.42 10.35
C GLN A 403 -17.71 21.21 10.17
N VAL A 404 -17.32 20.11 9.55
CA VAL A 404 -15.90 19.80 9.25
C VAL A 404 -15.50 20.17 7.81
N GLN A 405 -16.35 20.90 7.09
CA GLN A 405 -16.16 21.36 5.71
C GLN A 405 -15.95 20.21 4.69
N ASP A 406 -16.42 19.02 4.98
CA ASP A 406 -16.40 17.89 4.05
C ASP A 406 -17.58 17.96 3.07
N ARG A 407 -17.45 18.85 2.10
CA ARG A 407 -18.52 19.14 1.12
C ARG A 407 -18.93 17.93 0.29
N ARG A 408 -18.00 17.03 0.02
CA ARG A 408 -18.30 15.83 -0.79
C ARG A 408 -19.24 14.88 -0.06
N HIS A 409 -18.95 14.56 1.20
CA HIS A 409 -19.80 13.67 1.98
C HIS A 409 -21.11 14.36 2.41
N GLU A 410 -21.10 15.67 2.58
CA GLU A 410 -22.31 16.47 2.77
C GLU A 410 -23.25 16.31 1.56
N GLU A 411 -22.75 16.54 0.34
CA GLU A 411 -23.55 16.39 -0.89
C GLU A 411 -24.12 14.98 -1.05
N ILE A 412 -23.28 13.95 -0.88
CA ILE A 412 -23.70 12.55 -0.98
C ILE A 412 -24.83 12.26 0.01
N SER A 413 -24.71 12.72 1.25
CA SER A 413 -25.69 12.51 2.30
C SER A 413 -27.02 13.21 1.98
N LEU A 414 -27.00 14.43 1.45
CA LEU A 414 -28.20 15.15 1.05
C LEU A 414 -28.90 14.48 -0.15
N ARG A 415 -28.15 14.00 -1.15
CA ARG A 415 -28.72 13.28 -2.29
C ARG A 415 -29.37 11.96 -1.88
N GLU A 416 -28.75 11.23 -0.97
CA GLU A 416 -29.31 10.00 -0.42
C GLU A 416 -30.51 10.28 0.49
N ALA A 417 -30.53 11.41 1.21
CA ALA A 417 -31.68 11.85 1.99
C ALA A 417 -32.90 12.10 1.08
N LEU A 418 -32.70 12.79 -0.04
CA LEU A 418 -33.77 13.04 -1.01
C LEU A 418 -34.33 11.74 -1.61
N LYS A 419 -33.48 10.76 -1.92
CA LYS A 419 -33.93 9.44 -2.38
C LYS A 419 -34.74 8.70 -1.32
N SER A 420 -34.44 8.91 -0.04
CA SER A 420 -35.11 8.28 1.08
C SER A 420 -36.45 8.93 1.41
N ASP A 421 -36.52 10.24 1.31
CA ASP A 421 -37.70 11.04 1.56
C ASP A 421 -37.89 12.07 0.44
N PRO A 422 -38.65 11.74 -0.62
CA PRO A 422 -38.89 12.65 -1.75
C PRO A 422 -39.59 13.96 -1.36
N LEU A 423 -40.27 14.02 -0.21
CA LEU A 423 -40.93 15.24 0.28
C LEU A 423 -39.92 16.34 0.65
N LEU A 424 -38.66 15.98 0.85
CA LEU A 424 -37.57 16.96 1.06
C LEU A 424 -37.36 17.88 -0.16
N SER A 425 -37.84 17.48 -1.35
CA SER A 425 -37.85 18.34 -2.53
C SER A 425 -38.74 19.59 -2.39
N ASP A 426 -39.68 19.60 -1.47
CA ASP A 426 -40.58 20.71 -1.22
C ASP A 426 -40.08 21.61 -0.08
N ASP A 427 -39.07 21.20 0.68
CA ASP A 427 -38.43 21.97 1.74
C ASP A 427 -37.50 23.05 1.13
N PRO A 428 -37.79 24.36 1.35
CA PRO A 428 -36.99 25.43 0.76
C PRO A 428 -35.53 25.46 1.20
N GLU A 429 -35.26 25.17 2.47
CA GLU A 429 -33.91 25.18 3.03
C GLU A 429 -33.07 24.01 2.47
N PHE A 430 -33.66 22.82 2.44
CA PHE A 430 -33.03 21.64 1.85
C PHE A 430 -32.75 21.87 0.35
N LYS A 431 -33.71 22.45 -0.38
CA LYS A 431 -33.58 22.77 -1.81
C LYS A 431 -32.48 23.78 -2.09
N GLN A 432 -32.38 24.83 -1.28
CA GLN A 432 -31.32 25.82 -1.37
C GLN A 432 -29.94 25.19 -1.12
N ARG A 433 -29.84 24.38 -0.08
CA ARG A 433 -28.59 23.70 0.29
C ARG A 433 -28.11 22.74 -0.79
N LEU A 434 -28.99 21.90 -1.32
CA LEU A 434 -28.65 20.98 -2.41
C LEU A 434 -28.38 21.72 -3.73
N GLY A 435 -29.08 22.85 -3.98
CA GLY A 435 -28.88 23.69 -5.15
C GLY A 435 -27.48 24.30 -5.22
N ALA A 436 -26.89 24.65 -4.09
CA ALA A 436 -25.52 25.17 -4.02
C ALA A 436 -24.48 24.15 -4.54
N PHE A 437 -24.67 22.87 -4.27
CA PHE A 437 -23.82 21.81 -4.82
C PHE A 437 -23.99 21.63 -6.33
N ASN A 438 -25.22 21.73 -6.83
CA ASN A 438 -25.49 21.62 -8.27
C ASN A 438 -24.81 22.74 -9.07
N GLN A 439 -24.79 23.97 -8.54
CA GLN A 439 -24.09 25.09 -9.16
C GLN A 439 -22.57 24.88 -9.15
N GLN A 440 -22.00 24.44 -8.03
CA GLN A 440 -20.57 24.18 -7.93
C GLN A 440 -20.13 23.05 -8.87
N ASN A 441 -20.89 21.96 -8.93
CA ASN A 441 -20.60 20.84 -9.82
C ASN A 441 -20.65 21.23 -11.30
N GLU A 442 -21.52 22.18 -11.68
CA GLU A 442 -21.55 22.68 -13.06
C GLU A 442 -20.28 23.53 -13.35
N VAL A 443 -19.85 24.36 -12.41
CA VAL A 443 -18.59 25.12 -12.53
C VAL A 443 -17.39 24.17 -12.64
N ASP A 444 -17.34 23.15 -11.81
CA ASP A 444 -16.25 22.17 -11.80
C ASP A 444 -16.26 21.34 -13.11
N ARG A 445 -17.45 21.01 -13.65
CA ARG A 445 -17.61 20.33 -14.93
C ARG A 445 -17.09 21.17 -16.09
N VAL A 446 -17.40 22.46 -16.11
CA VAL A 446 -16.91 23.39 -17.13
C VAL A 446 -15.40 23.53 -17.04
N ALA A 447 -14.85 23.71 -15.83
CA ALA A 447 -13.40 23.78 -15.62
C ALA A 447 -12.68 22.50 -16.03
N ALA A 448 -13.26 21.32 -15.74
CA ALA A 448 -12.72 20.03 -16.15
C ALA A 448 -12.77 19.84 -17.69
N ALA A 449 -13.83 20.32 -18.35
CA ALA A 449 -13.94 20.29 -19.81
C ALA A 449 -12.90 21.19 -20.47
N ASP A 450 -12.67 22.39 -19.92
CA ASP A 450 -11.62 23.29 -20.37
C ASP A 450 -10.23 22.68 -20.17
N ALA A 451 -9.96 22.10 -19.01
CA ALA A 451 -8.70 21.40 -18.73
C ALA A 451 -8.48 20.21 -19.68
N TYR A 452 -9.54 19.43 -19.96
CA TYR A 452 -9.50 18.34 -20.93
C TYR A 452 -9.20 18.85 -22.35
N THR A 453 -9.81 19.96 -22.75
CA THR A 453 -9.58 20.57 -24.06
C THR A 453 -8.14 21.04 -24.20
N VAL A 454 -7.58 21.69 -23.18
CA VAL A 454 -6.16 22.10 -23.14
C VAL A 454 -5.24 20.87 -23.18
N ALA A 455 -5.58 19.80 -22.44
CA ALA A 455 -4.79 18.56 -22.48
C ALA A 455 -4.85 17.88 -23.86
N LEU A 456 -6.00 17.91 -24.53
CA LEU A 456 -6.19 17.36 -25.87
C LEU A 456 -5.37 18.14 -26.91
N GLU A 457 -5.35 19.47 -26.84
CA GLU A 457 -4.53 20.32 -27.70
C GLU A 457 -3.04 20.08 -27.46
N ARG A 458 -2.59 19.94 -26.22
CA ARG A 458 -1.21 19.54 -25.90
C ARG A 458 -0.86 18.16 -26.48
N ARG A 459 -1.80 17.23 -26.47
CA ARG A 459 -1.61 15.89 -27.04
C ARG A 459 -1.46 15.92 -28.56
N LYS A 460 -2.19 16.81 -29.24
CA LYS A 460 -2.11 17.02 -30.69
C LYS A 460 -0.86 17.79 -31.10
N ARG A 461 -0.38 18.71 -30.23
CA ARG A 461 0.77 19.58 -30.51
C ARG A 461 1.76 19.57 -29.34
N PRO A 462 2.45 18.45 -29.09
CA PRO A 462 3.28 18.29 -27.89
C PRO A 462 4.48 19.22 -27.80
N ARG A 463 4.86 19.86 -28.92
CA ARG A 463 5.95 20.85 -28.98
C ARG A 463 5.52 22.26 -28.59
N THR A 464 4.22 22.53 -28.59
CA THR A 464 3.68 23.88 -28.31
C THR A 464 3.82 24.24 -26.83
N GLY A 465 4.38 25.43 -26.55
CA GLY A 465 4.54 25.95 -25.20
C GLY A 465 5.80 25.50 -24.47
N ARG A 466 6.61 24.64 -25.05
CA ARG A 466 7.91 24.25 -24.49
C ARG A 466 9.00 25.24 -24.94
N ARG A 467 9.96 25.50 -24.05
CA ARG A 467 11.00 26.51 -24.30
C ARG A 467 12.42 25.98 -24.29
N PHE A 468 12.68 24.94 -23.51
CA PHE A 468 14.02 24.32 -23.40
C PHE A 468 13.91 22.87 -22.98
N GLY A 469 14.98 22.12 -23.14
CA GLY A 469 15.10 20.73 -22.76
C GLY A 469 16.53 20.32 -22.48
N PHE A 470 16.67 19.16 -21.86
CA PHE A 470 17.94 18.50 -21.62
C PHE A 470 17.85 17.04 -22.08
N GLY A 471 18.96 16.49 -22.53
CA GLY A 471 18.99 15.13 -23.02
C GLY A 471 20.35 14.47 -23.00
N LEU A 472 20.36 13.24 -23.48
CA LEU A 472 21.55 12.42 -23.68
C LEU A 472 21.61 12.04 -25.17
N GLU A 473 22.76 12.23 -25.78
CA GLU A 473 23.10 11.69 -27.10
C GLU A 473 23.92 10.42 -26.85
N LEU A 474 23.42 9.26 -27.31
CA LEU A 474 24.00 7.97 -26.96
C LEU A 474 24.97 7.45 -28.01
N ILE A 475 24.81 7.86 -29.27
CA ILE A 475 25.72 7.45 -30.36
C ILE A 475 25.86 8.64 -31.28
N SER A 476 27.10 9.10 -31.45
CA SER A 476 27.46 10.10 -32.48
C SER A 476 28.76 9.71 -33.13
N ALA A 477 29.13 10.46 -34.15
CA ALA A 477 30.33 10.20 -34.97
C ALA A 477 31.65 10.02 -34.21
N ARG A 478 31.74 10.58 -32.98
CA ARG A 478 32.97 10.59 -32.16
C ARG A 478 32.73 10.41 -30.66
N SER A 479 31.48 10.23 -30.25
CA SER A 479 31.11 10.06 -28.85
C SER A 479 30.14 8.91 -28.66
N LEU A 480 30.33 8.14 -27.60
CA LEU A 480 29.36 7.15 -27.15
C LEU A 480 28.27 7.79 -26.27
N VAL A 481 28.59 8.87 -25.57
CA VAL A 481 27.68 9.56 -24.66
C VAL A 481 27.95 11.06 -24.63
N GLY A 482 26.95 11.86 -24.93
CA GLY A 482 26.98 13.33 -24.80
C GLY A 482 25.78 13.83 -23.98
N VAL A 483 25.93 14.97 -23.33
CA VAL A 483 24.84 15.69 -22.62
C VAL A 483 24.42 16.87 -23.48
N SER A 484 23.11 17.01 -23.74
CA SER A 484 22.56 18.06 -24.60
C SER A 484 21.70 19.04 -23.80
N ALA A 485 21.77 20.31 -24.20
CA ALA A 485 20.84 21.35 -23.84
C ALA A 485 20.20 21.91 -25.12
N THR A 486 18.86 21.93 -25.16
CA THR A 486 18.09 22.33 -26.35
C THR A 486 17.14 23.46 -26.01
N ALA A 487 17.13 24.52 -26.81
CA ALA A 487 16.07 25.53 -26.77
C ALA A 487 15.00 25.22 -27.83
N VAL A 488 13.77 25.65 -27.59
CA VAL A 488 12.66 25.45 -28.54
C VAL A 488 12.17 26.81 -29.03
N ILE A 489 12.31 27.07 -30.32
CA ILE A 489 11.87 28.29 -30.95
C ILE A 489 10.68 27.98 -31.86
N ARG A 490 9.55 28.68 -31.63
CA ARG A 490 8.32 28.54 -32.45
C ARG A 490 7.85 27.09 -32.64
N SER A 491 8.15 26.19 -31.69
CA SER A 491 7.73 24.77 -31.66
C SER A 491 8.27 23.86 -32.78
N TYR A 492 9.11 24.36 -33.66
CA TYR A 492 9.67 23.59 -34.79
C TYR A 492 11.16 23.85 -35.06
N VAL A 493 11.79 24.78 -34.35
CA VAL A 493 13.24 25.05 -34.43
C VAL A 493 13.88 24.75 -33.08
N PHE A 494 14.89 23.90 -33.08
CA PHE A 494 15.54 23.36 -31.90
C PHE A 494 17.05 23.61 -31.97
N PRO A 495 17.56 24.79 -31.61
CA PRO A 495 18.98 25.00 -31.38
C PRO A 495 19.41 24.17 -30.16
N SER A 496 20.48 23.41 -30.32
CA SER A 496 21.03 22.56 -29.25
C SER A 496 22.54 22.70 -29.15
N LEU A 497 23.03 22.57 -27.93
CA LEU A 497 24.44 22.40 -27.61
C LEU A 497 24.61 21.02 -26.98
N VAL A 498 25.55 20.24 -27.50
CA VAL A 498 25.90 18.92 -26.96
C VAL A 498 27.33 18.97 -26.47
N PHE A 499 27.53 18.57 -25.22
CA PHE A 499 28.86 18.36 -24.65
C PHE A 499 29.18 16.85 -24.69
N ASP A 500 30.22 16.49 -25.43
CA ASP A 500 30.71 15.15 -25.53
C ASP A 500 31.59 14.78 -24.34
N ILE A 501 31.15 13.80 -23.54
CA ILE A 501 31.85 13.39 -22.31
C ILE A 501 33.09 12.57 -22.62
N VAL A 502 33.06 11.76 -23.68
CA VAL A 502 34.15 10.82 -24.01
C VAL A 502 35.21 11.49 -24.88
N GLY A 503 34.80 12.29 -25.86
CA GLY A 503 35.70 12.97 -26.82
C GLY A 503 36.13 14.37 -26.41
N LEU A 504 35.63 14.89 -25.26
CA LEU A 504 35.83 16.30 -24.82
C LEU A 504 35.55 17.29 -25.95
N GLY A 505 34.42 17.12 -26.65
CA GLY A 505 34.00 17.94 -27.78
C GLY A 505 32.72 18.72 -27.48
N PHE A 506 32.41 19.65 -28.40
CA PHE A 506 31.17 20.41 -28.38
C PHE A 506 30.53 20.33 -29.77
N ASP A 507 29.22 20.01 -29.81
CA ASP A 507 28.39 20.20 -30.97
C ASP A 507 27.43 21.37 -30.80
N ALA A 508 27.32 22.20 -31.80
CA ALA A 508 26.30 23.24 -31.86
C ALA A 508 25.44 23.00 -33.10
N ASN A 509 24.17 22.69 -32.90
CA ASN A 509 23.26 22.31 -33.96
C ASN A 509 21.98 23.15 -33.93
N VAL A 510 21.38 23.34 -35.08
CA VAL A 510 20.02 23.86 -35.23
C VAL A 510 19.20 22.85 -36.02
N ALA A 511 18.27 22.20 -35.34
CA ALA A 511 17.35 21.25 -35.95
C ALA A 511 16.01 21.91 -36.28
N VAL A 512 15.40 21.52 -37.39
CA VAL A 512 14.06 21.94 -37.81
C VAL A 512 13.20 20.69 -37.94
N ALA A 513 12.09 20.64 -37.21
CA ALA A 513 11.10 19.57 -37.23
C ALA A 513 9.73 20.17 -37.60
N PRO A 514 9.35 20.18 -38.89
CA PRO A 514 8.25 21.01 -39.43
C PRO A 514 6.85 20.55 -39.02
N MET A 515 6.66 19.31 -38.56
CA MET A 515 5.34 18.79 -38.21
C MET A 515 5.00 19.04 -36.74
N PRO A 516 3.83 19.63 -36.41
CA PRO A 516 3.44 19.95 -35.04
C PRO A 516 3.01 18.72 -34.21
N GLY A 517 2.81 17.58 -34.85
CA GLY A 517 2.39 16.32 -34.21
C GLY A 517 3.47 15.68 -33.33
N PRO A 518 3.16 14.54 -32.72
CA PRO A 518 4.15 13.80 -31.92
C PRO A 518 5.34 13.31 -32.75
N TRP A 519 5.11 12.96 -34.00
CA TRP A 519 6.16 12.57 -34.95
C TRP A 519 6.44 13.68 -35.96
N SER A 520 7.70 13.93 -36.25
CA SER A 520 8.15 14.82 -37.30
C SER A 520 9.44 14.32 -37.90
N PRO A 521 9.61 14.36 -39.24
CA PRO A 521 10.94 14.33 -39.80
C PRO A 521 11.69 15.58 -39.33
N TYR A 522 13.00 15.47 -39.17
CA TYR A 522 13.83 16.63 -38.83
C TYR A 522 15.08 16.65 -39.72
N ALA A 523 15.62 17.85 -39.91
CA ALA A 523 16.93 18.07 -40.44
C ALA A 523 17.66 19.08 -39.53
N ALA A 524 18.93 18.81 -39.28
CA ALA A 524 19.77 19.70 -38.48
C ALA A 524 21.03 20.07 -39.25
N LEU A 525 21.47 21.31 -39.07
CA LEU A 525 22.75 21.83 -39.53
C LEU A 525 23.54 22.31 -38.35
N GLY A 526 24.81 21.97 -38.26
CA GLY A 526 25.66 22.36 -37.15
C GLY A 526 27.14 22.22 -37.41
N GLY A 527 27.88 22.41 -36.34
CA GLY A 527 29.33 22.24 -36.32
C GLY A 527 29.77 21.44 -35.12
N HIS A 528 30.78 20.66 -35.27
CA HIS A 528 31.46 19.88 -34.23
C HIS A 528 32.85 20.47 -33.99
N ALA A 529 33.19 20.70 -32.73
CA ALA A 529 34.51 21.10 -32.28
C ALA A 529 35.04 20.10 -31.25
N SER A 530 36.19 19.50 -31.45
CA SER A 530 36.79 18.55 -30.51
C SER A 530 38.17 19.00 -30.04
N MET A 531 38.48 18.72 -28.76
CA MET A 531 39.81 18.89 -28.20
C MET A 531 40.65 17.62 -28.39
N ARG A 532 41.76 17.73 -29.11
CA ARG A 532 42.57 16.60 -29.59
C ARG A 532 43.62 16.03 -28.64
N ARG A 533 43.71 16.45 -27.39
CA ARG A 533 44.91 16.21 -26.54
C ARG A 533 44.80 15.17 -25.40
N LEU A 534 43.83 14.26 -25.39
CA LEU A 534 43.82 13.19 -24.35
C LEU A 534 43.76 11.76 -24.91
N GLY A 535 44.51 11.44 -25.99
CA GLY A 535 44.98 10.09 -26.28
C GLY A 535 44.00 8.92 -26.40
N PHE A 536 42.70 9.20 -26.32
CA PHE A 536 41.64 8.19 -26.55
C PHE A 536 40.82 8.57 -27.76
N ASN A 537 41.28 8.08 -28.91
CA ASN A 537 40.52 8.23 -30.17
C ASN A 537 39.80 6.90 -30.41
N LEU A 538 38.50 6.83 -30.19
CA LEU A 538 37.68 5.64 -30.52
C LEU A 538 37.69 5.34 -32.01
N GLY A 539 38.04 6.33 -32.85
CA GLY A 539 38.29 6.17 -34.27
C GLY A 539 39.42 5.20 -34.62
N ASP A 540 40.42 5.10 -33.75
CA ASP A 540 41.55 4.18 -33.94
C ASP A 540 41.20 2.72 -33.63
N VAL A 541 40.13 2.47 -32.89
CA VAL A 541 39.66 1.11 -32.56
C VAL A 541 38.72 0.57 -33.67
N MET A 542 38.05 1.45 -34.43
CA MET A 542 37.11 1.07 -35.47
C MET A 542 37.62 1.28 -36.90
N SER A 543 38.76 1.88 -37.11
CA SER A 543 39.37 2.09 -38.41
C SER A 543 40.77 1.48 -38.53
N GLU A 544 40.86 0.15 -38.51
CA GLU A 544 41.94 -0.56 -39.21
C GLU A 544 41.74 -0.58 -40.74
N SER A 545 40.87 0.25 -41.29
CA SER A 545 40.78 0.49 -42.73
C SER A 545 41.29 1.90 -43.05
N THR A 546 42.62 1.98 -43.17
CA THR A 546 43.36 2.85 -44.10
C THR A 546 42.67 4.19 -44.46
N ILE A 547 42.97 5.24 -43.67
CA ILE A 547 43.07 6.57 -44.27
C ILE A 547 44.58 6.85 -44.46
N ASP A 548 45.14 6.26 -45.49
CA ASP A 548 46.41 6.67 -46.04
C ASP A 548 46.29 8.07 -46.65
N GLY A 549 46.91 9.08 -46.02
CA GLY A 549 47.00 10.41 -46.58
C GLY A 549 46.65 11.59 -45.67
N ALA A 550 46.48 11.42 -44.38
CA ALA A 550 46.35 12.54 -43.44
C ALA A 550 47.72 13.21 -43.20
N ASP A 551 47.79 14.51 -43.47
CA ASP A 551 48.99 15.34 -43.25
C ASP A 551 49.34 15.35 -41.73
N PRO A 552 50.59 15.01 -41.39
CA PRO A 552 51.07 15.03 -40.00
C PRO A 552 50.98 16.42 -39.33
N ASP A 553 50.97 17.51 -40.10
CA ASP A 553 50.88 18.87 -39.53
C ASP A 553 49.44 19.26 -39.12
N PHE A 554 48.41 18.63 -39.62
CA PHE A 554 47.04 18.78 -39.16
C PHE A 554 46.80 18.16 -37.76
N ALA A 555 47.75 17.37 -37.30
CA ALA A 555 47.73 16.75 -35.99
C ALA A 555 48.07 17.71 -34.82
N ASN A 556 48.55 18.92 -35.12
CA ASN A 556 48.99 19.89 -34.11
C ASN A 556 47.99 20.97 -33.74
N ASP A 557 46.85 21.08 -34.43
CA ASP A 557 45.80 22.03 -34.04
C ASP A 557 45.02 21.57 -32.82
N LEU A 558 44.96 22.42 -31.82
CA LEU A 558 44.34 22.16 -30.51
C LEU A 558 42.82 21.90 -30.62
N PHE A 559 42.20 22.35 -31.69
CA PHE A 559 40.79 22.22 -31.99
C PHE A 559 40.58 21.87 -33.47
N SER A 560 39.71 20.90 -33.75
CA SER A 560 39.21 20.64 -35.11
C SER A 560 37.73 21.03 -35.20
N LEU A 561 37.38 21.85 -36.18
CA LEU A 561 36.02 22.24 -36.48
C LEU A 561 35.52 21.58 -37.77
N HIS A 562 34.35 20.90 -37.68
CA HIS A 562 33.78 20.18 -38.83
C HIS A 562 32.33 20.58 -39.01
N ALA A 563 31.88 20.65 -40.27
CA ALA A 563 30.46 20.84 -40.59
C ALA A 563 29.70 19.52 -40.42
N ARG A 564 28.49 19.62 -39.82
CA ARG A 564 27.60 18.48 -39.56
C ARG A 564 26.24 18.76 -40.20
N ILE A 565 25.71 17.79 -40.93
CA ILE A 565 24.34 17.76 -41.39
C ILE A 565 23.71 16.48 -40.86
N GLU A 566 22.52 16.59 -40.30
CA GLU A 566 21.81 15.45 -39.75
C GLU A 566 20.38 15.42 -40.27
N VAL A 567 19.87 14.22 -40.53
CA VAL A 567 18.49 13.97 -40.93
C VAL A 567 17.93 12.76 -40.22
N GLY A 568 16.65 12.83 -39.82
CA GLY A 568 16.05 11.74 -39.07
C GLY A 568 14.59 11.95 -38.74
N GLY A 569 14.10 11.13 -37.82
CA GLY A 569 12.77 11.23 -37.23
C GLY A 569 12.84 11.66 -35.76
N GLN A 570 12.01 12.61 -35.38
CA GLN A 570 11.87 13.11 -34.03
C GLN A 570 10.50 12.75 -33.48
N PHE A 571 10.46 12.17 -32.27
CA PHE A 571 9.24 11.93 -31.50
C PHE A 571 9.21 12.81 -30.27
N VAL A 572 8.08 13.49 -30.02
CA VAL A 572 7.85 14.25 -28.79
C VAL A 572 6.54 13.80 -28.17
N ALA A 573 6.62 13.21 -26.96
CA ALA A 573 5.45 12.81 -26.19
C ALA A 573 4.74 14.00 -25.53
N PRO A 574 3.46 13.89 -25.18
CA PRO A 574 2.73 14.91 -24.41
C PRO A 574 3.39 15.25 -23.07
N SER A 575 4.06 14.29 -22.43
CA SER A 575 4.85 14.48 -21.21
C SER A 575 6.07 15.38 -21.39
N GLY A 576 6.56 15.54 -22.61
CA GLY A 576 7.79 16.27 -22.92
C GLY A 576 8.97 15.38 -23.29
N LEU A 577 8.87 14.07 -23.13
CA LEU A 577 9.91 13.17 -23.60
C LEU A 577 10.15 13.40 -25.10
N ILE A 578 11.40 13.63 -25.48
CA ILE A 578 11.86 13.72 -26.87
C ILE A 578 12.76 12.53 -27.15
N ALA A 579 12.59 11.94 -28.31
CA ALA A 579 13.47 10.91 -28.84
C ALA A 579 13.75 11.20 -30.31
N GLU A 580 15.01 11.13 -30.69
CA GLU A 580 15.46 11.36 -32.06
C GLU A 580 16.28 10.15 -32.53
N LEU A 581 16.04 9.76 -33.76
CA LEU A 581 16.82 8.73 -34.46
C LEU A 581 17.14 9.27 -35.82
N GLY A 582 18.43 9.38 -36.13
CA GLY A 582 18.88 9.97 -37.37
C GLY A 582 20.22 9.43 -37.89
N VAL A 583 20.68 10.06 -38.93
CA VAL A 583 22.01 9.86 -39.50
C VAL A 583 22.65 11.23 -39.64
N ALA A 584 23.82 11.41 -39.06
CA ALA A 584 24.65 12.58 -39.22
C ALA A 584 25.71 12.35 -40.29
N PHE A 585 25.90 13.32 -41.13
CA PHE A 585 26.96 13.39 -42.12
C PHE A 585 27.94 14.48 -41.67
N ILE A 586 29.21 14.08 -41.47
CA ILE A 586 30.25 15.01 -41.07
C ILE A 586 31.21 15.18 -42.23
N ALA A 587 31.44 16.42 -42.60
CA ALA A 587 32.34 16.78 -43.71
C ALA A 587 33.76 17.08 -43.17
N PHE A 588 34.73 16.36 -43.71
CA PHE A 588 36.14 16.49 -43.38
C PHE A 588 36.85 17.13 -44.58
N PRO A 589 37.39 18.35 -44.48
CA PRO A 589 38.23 18.90 -45.57
C PRO A 589 39.55 18.13 -45.66
N ARG A 590 39.93 17.73 -46.87
CA ARG A 590 41.23 17.14 -47.16
C ARG A 590 42.18 18.18 -47.72
N HIS A 591 43.50 17.94 -47.60
CA HIS A 591 44.56 18.83 -48.08
C HIS A 591 44.57 19.01 -49.61
N ASP A 592 44.01 18.06 -50.32
CA ASP A 592 43.86 18.09 -51.79
C ASP A 592 42.67 18.92 -52.29
N GLY A 593 41.95 19.58 -51.38
CA GLY A 593 40.76 20.37 -51.68
C GLY A 593 39.47 19.58 -51.81
N HIS A 594 39.52 18.27 -51.63
CA HIS A 594 38.33 17.41 -51.59
C HIS A 594 37.71 17.41 -50.23
N VAL A 595 36.38 17.22 -50.16
CA VAL A 595 35.65 17.07 -48.90
C VAL A 595 35.15 15.63 -48.83
N GLU A 596 35.55 14.92 -47.79
CA GLU A 596 35.03 13.58 -47.51
C GLU A 596 33.94 13.67 -46.47
N ALA A 597 32.83 13.01 -46.69
CA ALA A 597 31.72 12.96 -45.76
C ALA A 597 31.51 11.53 -45.25
N THR A 598 31.47 11.38 -43.96
CA THR A 598 31.20 10.08 -43.29
C THR A 598 29.86 10.13 -42.60
N ALA A 599 29.08 9.05 -42.70
CA ALA A 599 27.75 8.93 -42.12
C ALA A 599 27.79 8.14 -40.81
N PHE A 600 27.11 8.63 -39.80
CA PHE A 600 27.02 8.00 -38.48
C PHE A 600 25.59 7.97 -37.98
N PRO A 601 25.13 6.91 -37.32
CA PRO A 601 23.86 6.90 -36.64
C PRO A 601 23.89 7.87 -35.43
N VAL A 602 22.75 8.51 -35.20
CA VAL A 602 22.54 9.39 -34.02
C VAL A 602 21.29 8.93 -33.29
N ILE A 603 21.42 8.78 -31.98
CA ILE A 603 20.29 8.49 -31.08
C ILE A 603 20.33 9.52 -29.94
N HIS A 604 19.27 10.30 -29.84
CA HIS A 604 19.11 11.30 -28.79
C HIS A 604 17.85 11.07 -27.99
N PHE A 605 17.93 11.15 -26.68
CA PHE A 605 16.81 11.11 -25.75
C PHE A 605 16.88 12.30 -24.78
N GLY A 606 15.74 12.92 -24.51
CA GLY A 606 15.72 14.06 -23.62
C GLY A 606 14.33 14.38 -23.10
N TRP A 607 14.25 15.52 -22.42
CA TRP A 607 13.01 16.06 -21.89
C TRP A 607 12.88 17.53 -22.25
N LEU A 608 11.74 17.93 -22.85
CA LEU A 608 11.37 19.31 -23.15
C LEU A 608 10.43 19.83 -22.06
N PHE A 609 10.70 21.02 -21.54
CA PHE A 609 9.96 21.70 -20.48
C PHE A 609 9.20 22.94 -21.00
#